data_dc04b2127138d0e28a2c200fa6bc7d78
#
_entry.id   dc04b2127138d0e28a2c200fa6bc7d78
#
_cell.length_a   1.000
_cell.length_b   1.000
_cell.length_c   1.000
_cell.angle_alpha   90.00
_cell.angle_beta   90.00
_cell.angle_gamma   90.00
#
_symmetry.space_group_name_H-M   'P 1'
#
loop_
_entity.id
_entity.type
_entity.pdbx_description
1 polymer ?
#
loop_
_entity_poly.entity_id
_entity_poly.type
_entity_poly.pdbx_seq_one_letter_code
_entity_poly.pdbx_strand_id
1 'polypeptide(L)'
;MKPRICVVGSANIDQISYVDKIPNDGETVFGDSYQMGFGGKGANQAVMAGLLGAEVYMICCLGSDVYKDMTIDNFKINGVATDYIQIVEGSSGVAPIWVDKTGQNRIIVIPGANNLISDSKAIDSLKTIGNINVLVGQFEIPMEVNEAVFSYAFKNGVTTVLN
;
A
#
# COMPACT_ATOMS: atom_id res chain seq x y z
N MET A 1 0.23 -23.08 14.32
CA MET A 1 1.19 -22.04 13.90
C MET A 1 0.40 -20.93 13.23
N LYS A 2 0.80 -19.66 13.40
CA LYS A 2 0.20 -18.54 12.66
C LYS A 2 0.62 -18.63 11.19
N PRO A 3 -0.28 -18.35 10.23
CA PRO A 3 0.13 -18.25 8.83
C PRO A 3 1.08 -17.07 8.63
N ARG A 4 2.13 -17.27 7.84
CA ARG A 4 3.10 -16.25 7.47
C ARG A 4 2.73 -15.69 6.10
N ILE A 5 2.31 -14.43 6.08
CA ILE A 5 1.82 -13.75 4.88
C ILE A 5 2.78 -12.63 4.51
N CYS A 6 3.27 -12.65 3.28
CA CYS A 6 4.01 -11.52 2.72
C CYS A 6 3.12 -10.76 1.75
N VAL A 7 3.00 -9.46 1.94
CA VAL A 7 2.29 -8.57 1.01
C VAL A 7 3.33 -7.74 0.29
N VAL A 8 3.35 -7.83 -1.04
CA VAL A 8 4.16 -6.96 -1.90
C VAL A 8 3.19 -6.03 -2.63
N GLY A 9 3.28 -4.72 -2.36
CA GLY A 9 2.26 -3.82 -2.93
C GLY A 9 2.39 -2.37 -2.52
N SER A 10 1.32 -1.65 -2.81
CA SER A 10 1.20 -0.21 -2.60
C SER A 10 0.93 0.19 -1.15
N ALA A 11 1.37 1.39 -0.81
CA ALA A 11 0.96 2.12 0.39
C ALA A 11 0.70 3.58 0.01
N ASN A 12 -0.47 4.10 0.32
CA ASN A 12 -0.90 5.46 -0.01
C ASN A 12 -1.35 6.21 1.24
N ILE A 13 -1.34 7.53 1.13
CA ILE A 13 -2.07 8.41 2.05
C ILE A 13 -3.31 8.91 1.32
N ASP A 14 -4.48 8.57 1.86
CA ASP A 14 -5.76 9.05 1.36
C ASP A 14 -6.05 10.42 1.97
N GLN A 15 -6.29 11.41 1.11
CA GLN A 15 -6.61 12.81 1.47
C GLN A 15 -8.07 13.07 1.10
N ILE A 16 -8.96 12.90 2.07
CA ILE A 16 -10.41 12.89 1.83
C ILE A 16 -10.99 14.26 2.17
N SER A 17 -11.59 14.91 1.18
CA SER A 17 -12.34 16.16 1.35
C SER A 17 -13.81 15.89 1.14
N TYR A 18 -14.62 16.19 2.15
CA TYR A 18 -16.09 16.12 2.07
C TYR A 18 -16.62 17.46 1.61
N VAL A 19 -17.51 17.42 0.63
CA VAL A 19 -18.09 18.62 -0.02
C VAL A 19 -19.57 18.42 -0.31
N ASP A 20 -20.33 19.50 -0.36
CA ASP A 20 -21.74 19.46 -0.80
C ASP A 20 -21.87 18.93 -2.21
N LYS A 21 -21.04 19.48 -3.10
CA LYS A 21 -20.92 19.05 -4.50
C LYS A 21 -19.47 19.11 -4.96
N ILE A 22 -19.10 18.23 -5.86
CA ILE A 22 -17.79 18.26 -6.51
C ILE A 22 -17.75 19.46 -7.45
N PRO A 23 -16.66 20.30 -7.42
CA PRO A 23 -16.58 21.49 -8.26
C PRO A 23 -16.55 21.16 -9.75
N ASN A 24 -17.17 22.01 -10.55
CA ASN A 24 -17.01 22.01 -11.99
C ASN A 24 -15.67 22.65 -12.40
N ASP A 25 -15.34 22.59 -13.69
CA ASP A 25 -14.13 23.21 -14.23
C ASP A 25 -14.10 24.72 -13.92
N GLY A 26 -13.00 25.16 -13.30
CA GLY A 26 -12.81 26.55 -12.87
C GLY A 26 -13.63 27.00 -11.67
N GLU A 27 -14.41 26.12 -11.04
CA GLU A 27 -15.21 26.45 -9.85
C GLU A 27 -14.39 26.25 -8.59
N THR A 28 -14.58 27.14 -7.60
CA THR A 28 -14.09 26.96 -6.23
C THR A 28 -15.29 26.71 -5.31
N VAL A 29 -15.23 25.63 -4.53
CA VAL A 29 -16.23 25.30 -3.51
C VAL A 29 -15.59 25.23 -2.14
N PHE A 30 -16.37 25.48 -1.09
CA PHE A 30 -15.95 25.23 0.28
C PHE A 30 -16.26 23.80 0.65
N GLY A 31 -15.30 23.11 1.31
CA GLY A 31 -15.50 21.77 1.85
C GLY A 31 -16.06 21.85 3.27
N ASP A 32 -16.75 20.78 3.68
CA ASP A 32 -17.35 20.64 5.00
C ASP A 32 -16.33 20.11 6.02
N SER A 33 -15.49 19.17 5.61
CA SER A 33 -14.47 18.55 6.45
C SER A 33 -13.36 17.91 5.64
N TYR A 34 -12.26 17.62 6.33
CA TYR A 34 -11.10 16.93 5.79
C TYR A 34 -10.69 15.78 6.69
N GLN A 35 -10.34 14.65 6.09
CA GLN A 35 -9.76 13.51 6.79
C GLN A 35 -8.54 13.01 6.02
N MET A 36 -7.58 12.50 6.78
CA MET A 36 -6.43 11.78 6.23
C MET A 36 -6.50 10.34 6.71
N GLY A 37 -6.28 9.40 5.80
CA GLY A 37 -6.29 7.98 6.09
C GLY A 37 -5.09 7.26 5.48
N PHE A 38 -4.88 6.03 5.94
CA PHE A 38 -3.91 5.13 5.32
C PHE A 38 -4.64 4.28 4.30
N GLY A 39 -4.13 4.29 3.06
CA GLY A 39 -4.69 3.58 1.93
C GLY A 39 -3.65 2.81 1.13
N GLY A 40 -4.00 2.45 -0.09
CA GLY A 40 -3.27 1.53 -0.93
C GLY A 40 -3.71 0.09 -0.71
N LYS A 41 -3.97 -0.65 -1.81
CA LYS A 41 -4.47 -2.03 -1.73
C LYS A 41 -3.52 -2.95 -0.98
N GLY A 42 -2.19 -2.76 -1.16
CA GLY A 42 -1.17 -3.52 -0.44
C GLY A 42 -1.25 -3.28 1.07
N ALA A 43 -1.23 -2.01 1.47
CA ALA A 43 -1.32 -1.63 2.89
C ALA A 43 -2.60 -2.15 3.55
N ASN A 44 -3.76 -1.99 2.89
CA ASN A 44 -5.04 -2.46 3.41
C ASN A 44 -5.06 -3.98 3.63
N GLN A 45 -4.49 -4.74 2.70
CA GLN A 45 -4.43 -6.21 2.83
C GLN A 45 -3.44 -6.64 3.91
N ALA A 46 -2.29 -5.98 4.04
CA ALA A 46 -1.32 -6.26 5.10
C ALA A 46 -1.89 -5.99 6.49
N VAL A 47 -2.51 -4.82 6.68
CA VAL A 47 -3.15 -4.44 7.95
C VAL A 47 -4.27 -5.41 8.30
N MET A 48 -5.15 -5.74 7.35
CA MET A 48 -6.24 -6.68 7.60
C MET A 48 -5.72 -8.07 7.99
N ALA A 49 -4.69 -8.57 7.32
CA ALA A 49 -4.07 -9.85 7.67
C ALA A 49 -3.46 -9.83 9.08
N GLY A 50 -2.84 -8.72 9.48
CA GLY A 50 -2.32 -8.51 10.84
C GLY A 50 -3.43 -8.52 11.90
N LEU A 51 -4.50 -7.78 11.67
CA LEU A 51 -5.69 -7.74 12.54
C LEU A 51 -6.35 -9.12 12.68
N LEU A 52 -6.31 -9.95 11.65
CA LEU A 52 -6.80 -11.34 11.68
C LEU A 52 -5.83 -12.31 12.36
N GLY A 53 -4.69 -11.82 12.85
CA GLY A 53 -3.74 -12.58 13.67
C GLY A 53 -2.67 -13.35 12.90
N ALA A 54 -2.48 -13.10 11.61
CA ALA A 54 -1.36 -13.63 10.85
C ALA A 54 -0.02 -13.00 11.28
N GLU A 55 1.09 -13.65 10.93
CA GLU A 55 2.43 -13.06 10.95
C GLU A 55 2.65 -12.40 9.57
N VAL A 56 2.66 -11.07 9.54
CA VAL A 56 2.60 -10.30 8.28
C VAL A 56 3.88 -9.51 8.04
N TYR A 57 4.36 -9.58 6.81
CA TYR A 57 5.52 -8.83 6.31
C TYR A 57 5.06 -7.94 5.16
N MET A 58 5.36 -6.64 5.23
CA MET A 58 5.07 -5.70 4.15
C MET A 58 6.35 -5.39 3.36
N ILE A 59 6.29 -5.61 2.06
CA ILE A 59 7.29 -5.16 1.09
C ILE A 59 6.62 -4.08 0.25
N CYS A 60 6.96 -2.82 0.48
CA CYS A 60 6.49 -1.67 -0.30
C CYS A 60 7.60 -0.65 -0.44
N CYS A 61 7.31 0.43 -1.13
CA CYS A 61 8.22 1.56 -1.27
C CYS A 61 7.54 2.85 -0.79
N LEU A 62 8.19 3.59 0.09
CA LEU A 62 7.75 4.89 0.59
C LEU A 62 8.73 5.97 0.16
N GLY A 63 8.22 7.19 -0.01
CA GLY A 63 9.03 8.38 -0.20
C GLY A 63 9.69 8.82 1.10
N SER A 64 10.74 9.62 1.01
CA SER A 64 11.40 10.26 2.15
C SER A 64 10.69 11.52 2.64
N ASP A 65 9.37 11.55 2.53
CA ASP A 65 8.51 12.67 2.88
C ASP A 65 7.93 12.56 4.30
N VAL A 66 7.04 13.50 4.64
CA VAL A 66 6.40 13.57 5.96
C VAL A 66 5.48 12.38 6.26
N TYR A 67 5.06 11.62 5.25
CA TYR A 67 4.16 10.49 5.40
C TYR A 67 4.86 9.18 5.74
N LYS A 68 6.18 9.12 5.52
CA LYS A 68 6.99 7.90 5.73
C LYS A 68 6.81 7.32 7.13
N ASP A 69 7.14 8.12 8.14
CA ASP A 69 7.20 7.62 9.51
C ASP A 69 5.81 7.24 10.04
N MET A 70 4.78 8.04 9.73
CA MET A 70 3.40 7.74 10.13
C MET A 70 2.85 6.49 9.45
N THR A 71 3.23 6.20 8.20
CA THR A 71 2.84 4.97 7.49
C THR A 71 3.52 3.74 8.13
N ILE A 72 4.81 3.84 8.44
CA ILE A 72 5.56 2.79 9.15
C ILE A 72 4.94 2.52 10.53
N ASP A 73 4.60 3.56 11.28
CA ASP A 73 4.00 3.43 12.60
C ASP A 73 2.60 2.80 12.51
N ASN A 74 1.80 3.16 11.51
CA ASN A 74 0.52 2.52 11.26
C ASN A 74 0.66 1.01 11.01
N PHE A 75 1.64 0.58 10.23
CA PHE A 75 1.94 -0.83 10.04
C PHE A 75 2.29 -1.52 11.36
N LYS A 76 3.21 -0.95 12.13
CA LYS A 76 3.65 -1.51 13.42
C LYS A 76 2.51 -1.67 14.41
N ILE A 77 1.67 -0.66 14.56
CA ILE A 77 0.50 -0.69 15.47
C ILE A 77 -0.46 -1.82 15.09
N ASN A 78 -0.57 -2.13 13.79
CA ASN A 78 -1.42 -3.21 13.28
C ASN A 78 -0.70 -4.57 13.16
N GLY A 79 0.48 -4.72 13.76
CA GLY A 79 1.20 -5.99 13.83
C GLY A 79 1.85 -6.43 12.52
N VAL A 80 2.14 -5.50 11.62
CA VAL A 80 2.80 -5.74 10.33
C VAL A 80 4.29 -5.42 10.47
N ALA A 81 5.16 -6.36 10.11
CA ALA A 81 6.61 -6.18 10.09
C ALA A 81 7.02 -5.21 8.97
N THR A 82 7.89 -4.25 9.30
CA THR A 82 8.26 -3.11 8.45
C THR A 82 9.72 -3.13 7.99
N ASP A 83 10.46 -4.17 8.31
CA ASP A 83 11.90 -4.27 8.04
C ASP A 83 12.25 -4.30 6.54
N TYR A 84 11.25 -4.57 5.70
CA TYR A 84 11.40 -4.76 4.25
C TYR A 84 10.81 -3.62 3.42
N ILE A 85 10.50 -2.49 4.06
CA ILE A 85 10.03 -1.28 3.39
C ILE A 85 11.23 -0.60 2.72
N GLN A 86 11.11 -0.33 1.41
CA GLN A 86 12.09 0.43 0.66
C GLN A 86 11.82 1.93 0.83
N ILE A 87 12.89 2.70 1.01
CA ILE A 87 12.77 4.16 1.08
C ILE A 87 13.51 4.76 -0.11
N VAL A 88 12.86 5.69 -0.80
CA VAL A 88 13.41 6.42 -1.94
C VAL A 88 13.24 7.92 -1.76
N GLU A 89 14.04 8.71 -2.44
CA GLU A 89 13.85 10.15 -2.47
C GLU A 89 12.57 10.50 -3.23
N GLY A 90 11.79 11.46 -2.72
CA GLY A 90 10.54 11.93 -3.32
C GLY A 90 9.31 11.63 -2.48
N SER A 91 8.13 11.69 -3.11
CA SER A 91 6.85 11.53 -2.41
C SER A 91 6.42 10.07 -2.28
N SER A 92 5.81 9.75 -1.16
CA SER A 92 5.00 8.54 -1.01
C SER A 92 3.80 8.57 -1.95
N GLY A 93 3.11 7.45 -2.10
CA GLY A 93 1.84 7.42 -2.82
C GLY A 93 0.77 8.23 -2.09
N VAL A 94 0.00 9.03 -2.82
CA VAL A 94 -1.11 9.80 -2.26
C VAL A 94 -2.36 9.67 -3.13
N ALA A 95 -3.53 9.74 -2.51
CA ALA A 95 -4.82 9.73 -3.19
C ALA A 95 -5.69 10.88 -2.68
N PRO A 96 -5.70 12.05 -3.36
CA PRO A 96 -6.75 13.05 -3.19
C PRO A 96 -8.11 12.47 -3.55
N ILE A 97 -9.06 12.59 -2.62
CA ILE A 97 -10.41 12.02 -2.73
C ILE A 97 -11.41 13.11 -2.40
N TRP A 98 -12.38 13.31 -3.28
CA TRP A 98 -13.55 14.16 -3.01
C TRP A 98 -14.78 13.29 -2.83
N VAL A 99 -15.51 13.51 -1.77
CA VAL A 99 -16.76 12.79 -1.47
C VAL A 99 -17.88 13.80 -1.34
N ASP A 100 -18.91 13.66 -2.17
CA ASP A 100 -20.09 14.54 -2.09
C ASP A 100 -21.13 14.01 -1.09
N LYS A 101 -22.15 14.83 -0.81
CA LYS A 101 -23.23 14.49 0.14
C LYS A 101 -24.08 13.27 -0.26
N THR A 102 -23.97 12.81 -1.51
CA THR A 102 -24.63 11.57 -1.98
C THR A 102 -23.76 10.33 -1.74
N GLY A 103 -22.51 10.52 -1.28
CA GLY A 103 -21.52 9.45 -1.09
C GLY A 103 -20.77 9.09 -2.37
N GLN A 104 -20.99 9.82 -3.48
CA GLN A 104 -20.18 9.63 -4.68
C GLN A 104 -18.78 10.19 -4.47
N ASN A 105 -17.77 9.45 -4.92
CA ASN A 105 -16.39 9.88 -4.80
C ASN A 105 -15.72 10.07 -6.16
N ARG A 106 -14.70 10.92 -6.16
CA ARG A 106 -13.70 11.02 -7.23
C ARG A 106 -12.32 10.94 -6.61
N ILE A 107 -11.48 10.10 -7.19
CA ILE A 107 -10.16 9.78 -6.67
C ILE A 107 -9.13 10.03 -7.76
N ILE A 108 -8.05 10.74 -7.39
CA ILE A 108 -6.85 10.86 -8.21
C ILE A 108 -5.76 10.08 -7.48
N VAL A 109 -5.24 9.02 -8.11
CA VAL A 109 -4.12 8.28 -7.54
C VAL A 109 -2.81 8.82 -8.11
N ILE A 110 -1.93 9.24 -7.22
CA ILE A 110 -0.55 9.65 -7.52
C ILE A 110 0.36 8.57 -6.92
N PRO A 111 0.89 7.65 -7.73
CA PRO A 111 1.61 6.49 -7.23
C PRO A 111 2.87 6.83 -6.42
N GLY A 112 3.58 7.91 -6.77
CA GLY A 112 4.81 8.29 -6.09
C GLY A 112 5.80 7.12 -5.98
N ALA A 113 6.30 6.89 -4.78
CA ALA A 113 7.26 5.83 -4.48
C ALA A 113 6.77 4.40 -4.81
N ASN A 114 5.45 4.16 -4.90
CA ASN A 114 4.95 2.85 -5.31
C ASN A 114 5.47 2.42 -6.69
N ASN A 115 5.68 3.38 -7.61
CA ASN A 115 6.26 3.10 -8.92
C ASN A 115 7.78 2.91 -8.92
N LEU A 116 8.44 3.12 -7.78
CA LEU A 116 9.89 3.04 -7.62
C LEU A 116 10.33 1.82 -6.81
N ILE A 117 9.39 0.95 -6.45
CA ILE A 117 9.71 -0.31 -5.76
C ILE A 117 10.65 -1.16 -6.64
N SER A 118 11.76 -1.61 -6.06
CA SER A 118 12.74 -2.45 -6.75
C SER A 118 12.37 -3.91 -6.65
N ASP A 119 12.29 -4.59 -7.78
CA ASP A 119 12.04 -6.03 -7.90
C ASP A 119 13.16 -6.85 -7.24
N SER A 120 14.43 -6.50 -7.49
CA SER A 120 15.58 -7.19 -6.91
C SER A 120 15.58 -7.11 -5.38
N LYS A 121 15.33 -5.91 -4.81
CA LYS A 121 15.19 -5.75 -3.36
C LYS A 121 14.00 -6.51 -2.80
N ALA A 122 12.88 -6.55 -3.54
CA ALA A 122 11.70 -7.32 -3.13
C ALA A 122 12.01 -8.83 -3.09
N ILE A 123 12.70 -9.35 -4.08
CA ILE A 123 13.16 -10.75 -4.12
C ILE A 123 14.12 -11.05 -2.96
N ASP A 124 15.07 -10.18 -2.68
CA ASP A 124 16.02 -10.38 -1.57
C ASP A 124 15.32 -10.34 -0.21
N SER A 125 14.30 -9.48 -0.08
CA SER A 125 13.42 -9.48 1.09
C SER A 125 12.67 -10.81 1.24
N LEU A 126 12.09 -11.35 0.16
CA LEU A 126 11.41 -12.66 0.19
C LEU A 126 12.35 -13.79 0.61
N LYS A 127 13.59 -13.79 0.11
CA LYS A 127 14.62 -14.78 0.52
C LYS A 127 14.96 -14.67 2.01
N THR A 128 15.08 -13.44 2.52
CA THR A 128 15.40 -13.17 3.92
C THR A 128 14.27 -13.58 4.86
N ILE A 129 13.02 -13.25 4.50
CA ILE A 129 11.83 -13.65 5.27
C ILE A 129 11.74 -15.17 5.35
N GLY A 130 11.91 -15.87 4.24
CA GLY A 130 11.82 -17.34 4.16
C GLY A 130 10.51 -17.91 4.72
N ASN A 131 10.22 -19.16 4.44
CA ASN A 131 9.07 -19.91 5.01
C ASN A 131 7.72 -19.15 4.94
N ILE A 132 7.48 -18.45 3.85
CA ILE A 132 6.22 -17.74 3.57
C ILE A 132 5.17 -18.76 3.17
N ASN A 133 3.95 -18.69 3.74
CA ASN A 133 2.83 -19.52 3.33
C ASN A 133 2.09 -18.91 2.14
N VAL A 134 1.87 -17.59 2.16
CA VAL A 134 1.10 -16.86 1.13
C VAL A 134 1.83 -15.58 0.75
N LEU A 135 1.96 -15.35 -0.55
CA LEU A 135 2.35 -14.07 -1.14
C LEU A 135 1.11 -13.39 -1.73
N VAL A 136 0.88 -12.15 -1.35
CA VAL A 136 -0.25 -11.33 -1.84
C VAL A 136 0.30 -10.15 -2.64
N GLY A 137 -0.27 -9.90 -3.81
CA GLY A 137 0.05 -8.76 -4.67
C GLY A 137 -1.19 -8.06 -5.23
N GLN A 138 -1.01 -6.88 -5.82
CA GLN A 138 -2.08 -6.08 -6.42
C GLN A 138 -1.55 -5.33 -7.65
N PHE A 139 -2.46 -4.66 -8.40
CA PHE A 139 -2.12 -3.91 -9.60
C PHE A 139 -1.85 -2.41 -9.34
N GLU A 140 -1.28 -2.06 -8.19
CA GLU A 140 -0.92 -0.67 -7.84
C GLU A 140 0.60 -0.44 -7.70
N ILE A 141 1.39 -1.40 -8.17
CA ILE A 141 2.85 -1.32 -8.31
C ILE A 141 3.23 -1.77 -9.73
N PRO A 142 4.46 -1.52 -10.20
CA PRO A 142 4.89 -1.96 -11.53
C PRO A 142 4.71 -3.46 -11.74
N MET A 143 4.21 -3.83 -12.94
CA MET A 143 3.90 -5.24 -13.27
C MET A 143 5.13 -6.13 -13.23
N GLU A 144 6.29 -5.62 -13.65
CA GLU A 144 7.56 -6.34 -13.61
C GLU A 144 7.94 -6.79 -12.19
N VAL A 145 7.58 -6.00 -11.17
CA VAL A 145 7.78 -6.39 -9.76
C VAL A 145 6.86 -7.55 -9.41
N ASN A 146 5.57 -7.45 -9.78
CA ASN A 146 4.62 -8.55 -9.57
C ASN A 146 5.11 -9.83 -10.25
N GLU A 147 5.49 -9.76 -11.53
CA GLU A 147 6.02 -10.92 -12.28
C GLU A 147 7.22 -11.56 -11.59
N ALA A 148 8.17 -10.76 -11.12
CA ALA A 148 9.36 -11.23 -10.45
C ALA A 148 9.04 -11.95 -9.13
N VAL A 149 8.25 -11.31 -8.25
CA VAL A 149 7.95 -11.87 -6.92
C VAL A 149 7.01 -13.08 -7.00
N PHE A 150 6.04 -13.08 -7.92
CA PHE A 150 5.16 -14.22 -8.13
C PHE A 150 5.89 -15.41 -8.77
N SER A 151 6.80 -15.16 -9.72
CA SER A 151 7.67 -16.21 -10.26
C SER A 151 8.57 -16.83 -9.20
N TYR A 152 9.12 -16.01 -8.31
CA TYR A 152 9.90 -16.49 -7.16
C TYR A 152 9.04 -17.35 -6.23
N ALA A 153 7.87 -16.85 -5.84
CA ALA A 153 6.94 -17.55 -4.95
C ALA A 153 6.52 -18.91 -5.53
N PHE A 154 6.14 -18.94 -6.80
CA PHE A 154 5.75 -20.17 -7.49
C PHE A 154 6.87 -21.22 -7.48
N LYS A 155 8.11 -20.81 -7.81
CA LYS A 155 9.27 -21.71 -7.82
C LYS A 155 9.60 -22.28 -6.44
N ASN A 156 9.20 -21.60 -5.36
CA ASN A 156 9.43 -22.01 -3.99
C ASN A 156 8.20 -22.61 -3.29
N GLY A 157 7.14 -22.94 -4.05
CA GLY A 157 5.95 -23.62 -3.52
C GLY A 157 5.08 -22.73 -2.60
N VAL A 158 5.22 -21.41 -2.70
CA VAL A 158 4.42 -20.44 -1.94
C VAL A 158 3.09 -20.22 -2.63
N THR A 159 1.98 -20.26 -1.88
CA THR A 159 0.66 -19.90 -2.42
C THR A 159 0.62 -18.42 -2.79
N THR A 160 0.09 -18.10 -3.96
CA THR A 160 0.02 -16.72 -4.47
C THR A 160 -1.41 -16.25 -4.61
N VAL A 161 -1.65 -14.98 -4.25
CA VAL A 161 -2.93 -14.30 -4.39
C VAL A 161 -2.69 -12.95 -5.07
N LEU A 162 -3.33 -12.72 -6.21
CA LEU A 162 -3.28 -11.46 -6.94
C LEU A 162 -4.68 -10.84 -7.00
N ASN A 163 -4.80 -9.58 -6.55
CA ASN A 163 -6.07 -8.84 -6.50
C ASN A 163 -6.08 -7.67 -7.48
#